data_47e993ea1d4874613793c496922872d9
#
_entry.id   47e993ea1d4874613793c496922872d9
#
_cell.length_a   1.000
_cell.length_b   1.000
_cell.length_c   1.000
_cell.angle_alpha   90.00
_cell.angle_beta   90.00
_cell.angle_gamma   90.00
#
_symmetry.space_group_name_H-M   'P 1'
#
loop_
_entity.id
_entity.type
_entity.pdbx_description
1 polymer ?
#
loop_
_entity_poly.entity_id
_entity_poly.type
_entity_poly.pdbx_seq_one_letter_code
_entity_poly.pdbx_strand_id
1 'polypeptide(L)'
;MSGVEIILSQNIDKWATLNLNLNGYQNIVEGFSVVNLYPQENTFTANRQEILSGSIKFNGNFRFKRKFELQLTSVYLAPDIVPQGKIYSRFSIDLGVKKLIQKDKGEIFLNATDLANTMRIKRTVQGDGFHYLSTDYYETQVVRVGYTYKF
;
A
#
# COMPACT_ATOMS: atom_id res chain seq x y z
N MET A 1 -15.44 -12.73 -6.97
CA MET A 1 -14.87 -11.38 -6.88
C MET A 1 -15.12 -10.68 -8.19
N SER A 2 -15.67 -9.47 -8.17
CA SER A 2 -15.87 -8.59 -9.34
C SER A 2 -15.41 -7.19 -8.99
N GLY A 3 -14.86 -6.47 -9.95
CA GLY A 3 -14.30 -5.14 -9.68
C GLY A 3 -14.10 -4.31 -10.93
N VAL A 4 -13.71 -3.06 -10.72
CA VAL A 4 -13.41 -2.06 -11.75
C VAL A 4 -12.08 -1.41 -11.43
N GLU A 5 -11.26 -1.23 -12.44
CA GLU A 5 -10.02 -0.49 -12.37
C GLU A 5 -10.06 0.71 -13.32
N ILE A 6 -9.64 1.86 -12.83
CA ILE A 6 -9.52 3.10 -13.59
C ILE A 6 -8.10 3.58 -13.50
N ILE A 7 -7.44 3.74 -14.64
CA ILE A 7 -6.08 4.26 -14.73
C ILE A 7 -6.13 5.60 -15.46
N LEU A 8 -5.69 6.64 -14.79
CA LEU A 8 -5.58 7.99 -15.34
C LEU A 8 -4.10 8.37 -15.39
N SER A 9 -3.65 8.80 -16.56
CA SER A 9 -2.29 9.29 -16.76
C SER A 9 -2.35 10.66 -17.43
N GLN A 10 -1.71 11.64 -16.82
CA GLN A 10 -1.67 13.01 -17.30
C GLN A 10 -0.23 13.52 -17.34
N ASN A 11 0.20 13.97 -18.50
CA ASN A 11 1.43 14.71 -18.67
C ASN A 11 1.10 16.22 -18.74
N ILE A 12 1.69 17.00 -17.84
CA ILE A 12 1.53 18.45 -17.80
C ILE A 12 2.83 19.06 -18.33
N ASP A 13 2.83 19.39 -19.60
CA ASP A 13 4.00 19.86 -20.32
C ASP A 13 5.25 18.97 -20.08
N LYS A 14 6.39 19.61 -19.79
CA LYS A 14 7.67 18.94 -19.50
C LYS A 14 7.97 18.86 -18.01
N TRP A 15 7.11 19.41 -17.16
CA TRP A 15 7.43 19.58 -15.75
C TRP A 15 6.73 18.60 -14.80
N ALA A 16 5.60 18.00 -15.21
CA ALA A 16 4.93 17.03 -14.36
C ALA A 16 4.34 15.85 -15.13
N THR A 17 4.40 14.68 -14.55
CA THR A 17 3.69 13.46 -14.96
C THR A 17 2.94 12.93 -13.76
N LEU A 18 1.63 12.79 -13.88
CA LEU A 18 0.74 12.31 -12.82
C LEU A 18 0.09 11.01 -13.27
N ASN A 19 0.11 10.00 -12.41
CA ASN A 19 -0.58 8.75 -12.62
C ASN A 19 -1.44 8.44 -11.41
N LEU A 20 -2.71 8.16 -11.64
CA LEU A 20 -3.67 7.76 -10.63
C LEU A 20 -4.28 6.42 -11.05
N ASN A 21 -4.16 5.43 -10.19
CA ASN A 21 -4.81 4.14 -10.33
C ASN A 21 -5.84 3.99 -9.20
N LEU A 22 -7.09 3.77 -9.59
CA LEU A 22 -8.21 3.52 -8.72
C LEU A 22 -8.70 2.09 -8.98
N ASN A 23 -8.72 1.28 -7.96
CA ASN A 23 -9.25 -0.08 -8.03
C ASN A 23 -10.35 -0.24 -6.97
N GLY A 24 -11.53 -0.69 -7.40
CA GLY A 24 -12.64 -1.01 -6.52
C GLY A 24 -13.19 -2.39 -6.85
N TYR A 25 -13.41 -3.22 -5.84
CA TYR A 25 -13.91 -4.58 -6.02
C TYR A 25 -14.79 -5.01 -4.86
N GLN A 26 -15.68 -5.94 -5.18
CA GLN A 26 -16.47 -6.67 -4.20
C GLN A 26 -15.74 -7.96 -3.84
N ASN A 27 -15.41 -8.12 -2.56
CA ASN A 27 -14.87 -9.36 -2.01
C ASN A 27 -15.96 -10.10 -1.27
N ILE A 28 -16.15 -11.37 -1.62
CA ILE A 28 -17.12 -12.27 -1.01
C ILE A 28 -16.36 -13.48 -0.50
N VAL A 29 -16.51 -13.76 0.78
CA VAL A 29 -16.04 -14.97 1.43
C VAL A 29 -17.28 -15.81 1.75
N GLU A 30 -17.42 -16.94 1.09
CA GLU A 30 -18.54 -17.86 1.34
C GLU A 30 -18.45 -18.46 2.75
N GLY A 31 -19.60 -18.78 3.31
CA GLY A 31 -19.68 -19.47 4.59
C GLY A 31 -19.04 -20.85 4.50
N PHE A 32 -18.35 -21.25 5.54
CA PHE A 32 -17.72 -22.57 5.61
C PHE A 32 -17.77 -23.13 7.03
N SER A 33 -17.67 -24.48 7.13
CA SER A 33 -17.57 -25.17 8.39
C SER A 33 -16.34 -26.06 8.37
N VAL A 34 -15.58 -26.05 9.47
CA VAL A 34 -14.40 -26.89 9.67
C VAL A 34 -14.57 -27.66 10.98
N VAL A 35 -14.40 -28.97 10.91
CA VAL A 35 -14.38 -29.84 12.08
C VAL A 35 -12.95 -29.94 12.59
N ASN A 36 -12.71 -29.52 13.82
CA ASN A 36 -11.45 -29.68 14.53
C ASN A 36 -11.53 -30.97 15.36
N LEU A 37 -10.62 -31.88 15.12
CA LEU A 37 -10.61 -33.19 15.81
C LEU A 37 -9.83 -33.19 17.13
N TYR A 38 -9.01 -32.15 17.37
CA TYR A 38 -8.12 -32.08 18.53
C TYR A 38 -8.12 -30.67 19.14
N PRO A 39 -8.02 -30.49 20.48
CA PRO A 39 -7.95 -31.51 21.55
C PRO A 39 -9.28 -32.17 21.84
N GLN A 40 -10.39 -31.55 21.46
CA GLN A 40 -11.74 -32.08 21.49
C GLN A 40 -12.43 -31.76 20.17
N GLU A 41 -13.27 -32.68 19.70
CA GLU A 41 -14.03 -32.46 18.47
C GLU A 41 -14.95 -31.25 18.65
N ASN A 42 -14.76 -30.24 17.78
CA ASN A 42 -15.65 -29.11 17.68
C ASN A 42 -15.80 -28.66 16.22
N THR A 43 -16.85 -27.93 15.94
CA THR A 43 -17.13 -27.42 14.60
C THR A 43 -17.12 -25.89 14.64
N PHE A 44 -16.13 -25.28 13.95
CA PHE A 44 -16.13 -23.86 13.68
C PHE A 44 -16.93 -23.60 12.41
N THR A 45 -17.91 -22.69 12.51
CA THR A 45 -18.72 -22.26 11.35
C THR A 45 -18.55 -20.75 11.17
N ALA A 46 -18.10 -20.35 9.99
CA ALA A 46 -18.04 -18.96 9.55
C ALA A 46 -19.21 -18.67 8.62
N ASN A 47 -19.91 -17.56 8.88
CA ASN A 47 -20.97 -17.10 7.99
C ASN A 47 -20.38 -16.42 6.74
N ARG A 48 -21.17 -16.40 5.67
CA ARG A 48 -20.87 -15.61 4.47
C ARG A 48 -20.65 -14.15 4.84
N GLN A 49 -19.57 -13.58 4.33
CA GLN A 49 -19.19 -12.18 4.52
C GLN A 49 -19.00 -11.52 3.16
N GLU A 50 -19.28 -10.23 3.09
CA GLU A 50 -19.14 -9.44 1.87
C GLU A 50 -18.70 -8.02 2.22
N ILE A 51 -17.79 -7.46 1.43
CA ILE A 51 -17.32 -6.09 1.56
C ILE A 51 -17.02 -5.48 0.20
N LEU A 52 -17.26 -4.19 0.08
CA LEU A 52 -16.69 -3.39 -1.00
C LEU A 52 -15.35 -2.85 -0.56
N SER A 53 -14.29 -3.22 -1.26
CA SER A 53 -12.92 -2.85 -0.97
C SER A 53 -12.25 -2.23 -2.20
N GLY A 54 -10.99 -1.78 -2.03
CA GLY A 54 -10.27 -1.20 -3.14
C GLY A 54 -8.94 -0.58 -2.76
N SER A 55 -8.32 0.05 -3.74
CA SER A 55 -7.05 0.76 -3.55
C SER A 55 -6.98 2.02 -4.39
N ILE A 56 -6.24 3.00 -3.88
CA ILE A 56 -5.88 4.22 -4.59
C ILE A 56 -4.35 4.29 -4.60
N LYS A 57 -3.75 4.41 -5.79
CA LYS A 57 -2.33 4.64 -5.97
C LYS A 57 -2.12 5.91 -6.78
N PHE A 58 -1.36 6.82 -6.22
CA PHE A 58 -0.97 8.06 -6.89
C PHE A 58 0.54 8.10 -7.05
N ASN A 59 1.01 8.45 -8.25
CA ASN A 59 2.41 8.72 -8.55
C ASN A 59 2.53 10.06 -9.26
N GLY A 60 3.24 11.00 -8.66
CA GLY A 60 3.56 12.29 -9.22
C GLY A 60 5.07 12.41 -9.44
N ASN A 61 5.50 12.72 -10.65
CA ASN A 61 6.89 13.05 -10.97
C ASN A 61 6.94 14.50 -11.44
N PHE A 62 7.71 15.31 -10.74
CA PHE A 62 7.82 16.74 -10.98
C PHE A 62 9.25 17.11 -11.33
N ARG A 63 9.45 17.78 -12.46
CA ARG A 63 10.74 18.26 -12.95
C ARG A 63 10.79 19.76 -12.87
N PHE A 64 11.63 20.26 -12.00
CA PHE A 64 11.79 21.69 -11.79
C PHE A 64 13.02 22.22 -12.54
N LYS A 65 13.09 23.54 -12.62
CA LYS A 65 14.28 24.23 -13.09
C LYS A 65 15.51 23.81 -12.29
N ARG A 66 16.71 23.96 -12.85
CA ARG A 66 17.99 23.59 -12.22
C ARG A 66 18.16 22.08 -11.98
N LYS A 67 17.49 21.25 -12.80
CA LYS A 67 17.65 19.77 -12.78
C LYS A 67 17.32 19.15 -11.41
N PHE A 68 16.31 19.69 -10.78
CA PHE A 68 15.71 19.17 -9.58
C PHE A 68 14.47 18.37 -9.94
N GLU A 69 14.41 17.13 -9.47
CA GLU A 69 13.26 16.25 -9.67
C GLU A 69 12.70 15.81 -8.31
N LEU A 70 11.38 15.78 -8.23
CA LEU A 70 10.62 15.33 -7.07
C LEU A 70 9.69 14.20 -7.52
N GLN A 71 9.71 13.10 -6.81
CA GLN A 71 8.76 12.01 -6.96
C GLN A 71 7.94 11.87 -5.68
N LEU A 72 6.64 11.81 -5.82
CA LEU A 72 5.70 11.55 -4.74
C LEU A 72 4.89 10.32 -5.09
N THR A 73 4.90 9.32 -4.20
CA THR A 73 4.05 8.13 -4.31
C THR A 73 3.15 8.06 -3.08
N SER A 74 1.88 7.82 -3.30
CA SER A 74 0.90 7.61 -2.22
C SER A 74 0.08 6.38 -2.52
N VAL A 75 -0.12 5.54 -1.51
CA VAL A 75 -0.92 4.32 -1.60
C VAL A 75 -1.91 4.29 -0.45
N TYR A 76 -3.18 4.14 -0.78
CA TYR A 76 -4.24 3.82 0.17
C TYR A 76 -4.85 2.46 -0.17
N LEU A 77 -4.97 1.60 0.82
CA LEU A 77 -5.64 0.31 0.73
C LEU A 77 -6.85 0.34 1.65
N ALA A 78 -8.04 0.11 1.08
CA ALA A 78 -9.28 0.05 1.84
C ALA A 78 -9.33 -1.20 2.74
N PRO A 79 -10.21 -1.24 3.74
CA PRO A 79 -10.41 -2.43 4.53
C PRO A 79 -10.86 -3.61 3.67
N ASP A 80 -10.44 -4.83 4.05
CA ASP A 80 -10.82 -6.04 3.35
C ASP A 80 -11.13 -7.18 4.34
N ILE A 81 -11.81 -8.22 3.86
CA ILE A 81 -12.16 -9.40 4.64
C ILE A 81 -11.33 -10.59 4.23
N VAL A 82 -11.06 -11.44 5.22
CA VAL A 82 -10.43 -12.75 5.07
C VAL A 82 -11.33 -13.80 5.76
N PRO A 83 -11.17 -15.10 5.48
CA PRO A 83 -12.08 -16.15 6.02
C PRO A 83 -12.32 -16.07 7.52
N GLN A 84 -11.37 -15.63 8.30
CA GLN A 84 -11.45 -15.57 9.77
C GLN A 84 -11.30 -14.16 10.31
N GLY A 85 -11.63 -13.11 9.54
CA GLY A 85 -11.51 -11.77 10.08
C GLY A 85 -11.52 -10.64 9.06
N LYS A 86 -10.94 -9.52 9.47
CA LYS A 86 -10.91 -8.28 8.70
C LYS A 86 -9.52 -7.65 8.76
N ILE A 87 -9.05 -7.17 7.62
CA ILE A 87 -7.87 -6.33 7.50
C ILE A 87 -8.33 -4.88 7.45
N TYR A 88 -7.73 -4.01 8.27
CA TYR A 88 -8.05 -2.59 8.30
C TYR A 88 -7.32 -1.82 7.20
N SER A 89 -7.83 -0.65 6.90
CA SER A 89 -7.20 0.26 5.93
C SER A 89 -5.77 0.62 6.35
N ARG A 90 -4.94 0.90 5.34
CA ARG A 90 -3.57 1.37 5.52
C ARG A 90 -3.20 2.35 4.43
N PHE A 91 -2.26 3.21 4.75
CA PHE A 91 -1.85 4.30 3.89
C PHE A 91 -0.34 4.49 3.99
N SER A 92 0.31 4.82 2.88
CA SER A 92 1.71 5.24 2.86
C SER A 92 1.94 6.42 1.93
N ILE A 93 2.97 7.19 2.23
CA ILE A 93 3.52 8.23 1.38
C ILE A 93 5.03 8.01 1.29
N ASP A 94 5.52 7.97 0.05
CA ASP A 94 6.94 7.89 -0.26
C ASP A 94 7.36 9.17 -1.00
N LEU A 95 8.56 9.65 -0.72
CA LEU A 95 9.13 10.83 -1.33
C LEU A 95 10.51 10.52 -1.89
N GLY A 96 10.73 10.85 -3.15
CA GLY A 96 12.01 10.83 -3.81
C GLY A 96 12.42 12.23 -4.27
N VAL A 97 13.64 12.61 -3.99
CA VAL A 97 14.24 13.88 -4.44
C VAL A 97 15.54 13.58 -5.13
N LYS A 98 15.74 14.17 -6.28
CA LYS A 98 16.96 14.03 -7.06
C LYS A 98 17.43 15.36 -7.61
N LYS A 99 18.73 15.63 -7.57
CA LYS A 99 19.35 16.81 -8.13
C LYS A 99 20.63 16.49 -8.86
N LEU A 100 20.71 16.90 -10.13
CA LEU A 100 21.95 16.85 -10.88
C LEU A 100 22.85 18.04 -10.53
N ILE A 101 24.11 17.76 -10.32
CA ILE A 101 25.18 18.70 -9.95
C ILE A 101 26.41 18.50 -10.84
N GLN A 102 27.45 19.30 -10.68
CA GLN A 102 28.76 19.13 -11.37
C GLN A 102 28.64 19.00 -12.90
N LYS A 103 27.85 19.91 -13.53
CA LYS A 103 27.59 19.87 -14.98
C LYS A 103 27.01 18.54 -15.46
N ASP A 104 26.09 17.93 -14.65
CA ASP A 104 25.40 16.66 -14.87
C ASP A 104 26.23 15.38 -14.68
N LYS A 105 27.46 15.51 -14.23
CA LYS A 105 28.29 14.36 -13.88
C LYS A 105 27.98 13.80 -12.50
N GLY A 106 27.52 14.64 -11.56
CA GLY A 106 27.10 14.23 -10.23
C GLY A 106 25.58 14.20 -10.07
N GLU A 107 25.07 13.26 -9.32
CA GLU A 107 23.67 13.16 -8.92
C GLU A 107 23.58 12.91 -7.41
N ILE A 108 22.85 13.77 -6.71
CA ILE A 108 22.47 13.55 -5.31
C ILE A 108 21.03 13.12 -5.28
N PHE A 109 20.71 12.08 -4.51
CA PHE A 109 19.33 11.68 -4.28
C PHE A 109 19.04 11.44 -2.80
N LEU A 110 17.78 11.65 -2.44
CA LEU A 110 17.18 11.31 -1.15
C LEU A 110 15.88 10.59 -1.42
N ASN A 111 15.74 9.40 -0.85
CA ASN A 111 14.49 8.62 -0.90
C ASN A 111 14.03 8.36 0.52
N ALA A 112 12.75 8.63 0.78
CA ALA A 112 12.10 8.32 2.04
C ALA A 112 10.83 7.52 1.78
N THR A 113 10.73 6.33 2.35
CA THR A 113 9.56 5.47 2.26
C THR A 113 8.75 5.53 3.53
N ASP A 114 7.44 5.40 3.39
CA ASP A 114 6.45 5.44 4.48
C ASP A 114 6.70 6.62 5.46
N LEU A 115 6.77 7.85 4.91
CA LEU A 115 7.05 9.06 5.68
C LEU A 115 6.15 9.24 6.91
N ALA A 116 4.90 8.81 6.81
CA ALA A 116 3.92 8.90 7.90
C ALA A 116 4.01 7.75 8.90
N ASN A 117 4.83 6.71 8.63
CA ASN A 117 4.93 5.49 9.43
C ASN A 117 3.57 4.83 9.70
N THR A 118 2.75 4.75 8.66
CA THR A 118 1.35 4.28 8.74
C THR A 118 1.11 2.94 8.05
N MET A 119 2.13 2.35 7.43
CA MET A 119 2.04 1.06 6.73
C MET A 119 2.04 -0.13 7.70
N ARG A 120 1.15 -0.09 8.69
CA ARG A 120 0.96 -1.17 9.66
C ARG A 120 -0.20 -2.06 9.23
N ILE A 121 -0.01 -3.38 9.33
CA ILE A 121 -1.07 -4.34 9.03
C ILE A 121 -1.84 -4.61 10.32
N LYS A 122 -2.99 -3.96 10.44
CA LYS A 122 -3.93 -4.18 11.54
C LYS A 122 -5.03 -5.12 11.07
N ARG A 123 -5.24 -6.21 11.80
CA ARG A 123 -6.28 -7.19 11.48
C ARG A 123 -6.96 -7.75 12.73
N THR A 124 -8.24 -8.00 12.62
CA THR A 124 -8.95 -8.87 13.55
C THR A 124 -8.91 -10.30 13.06
N VAL A 125 -8.72 -11.23 13.97
CA VAL A 125 -8.82 -12.67 13.70
C VAL A 125 -9.80 -13.27 14.68
N GLN A 126 -10.74 -14.06 14.15
CA GLN A 126 -11.80 -14.68 14.91
C GLN A 126 -11.87 -16.17 14.60
N GLY A 127 -11.93 -16.98 15.64
CA GLY A 127 -12.10 -18.42 15.53
C GLY A 127 -12.97 -18.93 16.65
N ASP A 128 -13.05 -20.27 16.78
CA ASP A 128 -13.79 -20.87 17.87
C ASP A 128 -13.08 -20.60 19.19
N GLY A 129 -13.79 -19.96 20.12
CA GLY A 129 -13.28 -19.62 21.45
C GLY A 129 -12.23 -18.52 21.50
N PHE A 130 -11.89 -17.86 20.40
CA PHE A 130 -10.96 -16.74 20.42
C PHE A 130 -11.32 -15.60 19.46
N HIS A 131 -10.99 -14.39 19.90
CA HIS A 131 -11.03 -13.16 19.10
C HIS A 131 -9.87 -12.27 19.51
N TYR A 132 -9.00 -11.89 18.57
CA TYR A 132 -7.91 -10.98 18.89
C TYR A 132 -7.66 -9.96 17.76
N LEU A 133 -7.03 -8.86 18.14
CA LEU A 133 -6.55 -7.82 17.25
C LEU A 133 -5.04 -7.97 17.11
N SER A 134 -4.56 -8.21 15.90
CA SER A 134 -3.13 -8.18 15.58
C SER A 134 -2.77 -6.85 14.93
N THR A 135 -1.59 -6.35 15.25
CA THR A 135 -0.98 -5.22 14.56
C THR A 135 0.48 -5.58 14.24
N ASP A 136 0.74 -5.81 12.96
CA ASP A 136 2.06 -6.18 12.48
C ASP A 136 2.75 -4.94 11.90
N TYR A 137 3.98 -4.69 12.31
CA TYR A 137 4.82 -3.60 11.86
C TYR A 137 6.10 -4.12 11.24
N TYR A 138 6.39 -3.72 10.01
CA TYR A 138 7.51 -4.22 9.20
C TYR A 138 8.51 -3.10 8.90
N GLU A 139 8.93 -2.29 9.80
CA GLU A 139 9.96 -1.25 9.63
C GLU A 139 10.04 -0.67 8.20
N THR A 140 8.88 -0.22 7.68
CA THR A 140 8.76 0.30 6.32
C THR A 140 9.31 1.72 6.17
N GLN A 141 9.47 2.44 7.28
CA GLN A 141 10.00 3.79 7.29
C GLN A 141 11.52 3.79 7.13
N VAL A 142 11.99 4.11 5.94
CA VAL A 142 13.41 4.13 5.62
C VAL A 142 13.77 5.40 4.87
N VAL A 143 14.84 6.06 5.30
CA VAL A 143 15.43 7.20 4.59
C VAL A 143 16.78 6.81 4.03
N ARG A 144 16.99 7.04 2.74
CA ARG A 144 18.24 6.76 2.03
C ARG A 144 18.74 8.02 1.35
N VAL A 145 20.02 8.31 1.52
CA VAL A 145 20.74 9.37 0.81
C VAL A 145 21.86 8.74 0.01
N GLY A 146 22.06 9.18 -1.20
CA GLY A 146 23.14 8.68 -2.04
C GLY A 146 23.68 9.73 -2.99
N TYR A 147 24.88 9.44 -3.49
CA TYR A 147 25.56 10.21 -4.51
C TYR A 147 26.14 9.29 -5.58
N THR A 148 25.92 9.67 -6.83
CA THR A 148 26.45 8.96 -8.01
C THR A 148 27.28 9.93 -8.85
N TYR A 149 28.43 9.48 -9.34
CA TYR A 149 29.27 10.26 -10.25
C TYR A 149 29.52 9.50 -11.54
N LYS A 150 29.40 10.20 -12.68
CA LYS A 150 29.71 9.68 -14.03
C LYS A 150 31.07 10.23 -14.47
N PHE A 151 31.99 9.37 -14.74
CA PHE A 151 33.33 9.70 -15.22
C PHE A 151 33.33 10.18 -16.67
#